data_7762f503f942b0856b4d9a7fe19fdcc2
#
_entry.id   7762f503f942b0856b4d9a7fe19fdcc2
#
_cell.length_a   1.000
_cell.length_b   1.000
_cell.length_c   1.000
_cell.angle_alpha   90.00
_cell.angle_beta   90.00
_cell.angle_gamma   90.00
#
_symmetry.space_group_name_H-M   'P 1'
#
loop_
_entity.id
_entity.type
_entity.pdbx_description
1 polymer ?
#
loop_
_entity_poly.entity_id
_entity_poly.type
_entity_poly.pdbx_seq_one_letter_code
_entity_poly.pdbx_strand_id
1 'polypeptide(L)'
;MLDSLQERGWWKGQRLELNLDDELCQIANCLGQPIGARRRRSIVEVLKPMSADLAYANSLSAQYQLSSFPFHVDTAHWPTPCKYIVMGCKSPGSCDRKTLLIDWKSLQLDDSDMNVLKNAVFLVKDGARSFYSSIISDNNDFIRYDIGCMYATGPDSKIALKILSSAFRKSVKIEIKWEEDDILVLDNWRILHGRSRSSDPMSMNEPRELHRVLVK
;
A
#
# COMPACT_ATOMS: atom_id res chain seq x y z
N MET A 1 4.27 15.45 12.24
CA MET A 1 4.15 14.56 11.08
C MET A 1 5.52 14.05 10.61
N LEU A 2 6.45 14.90 10.20
CA LEU A 2 7.74 14.47 9.64
C LEU A 2 8.54 13.59 10.59
N ASP A 3 8.64 13.94 11.87
CA ASP A 3 9.32 13.13 12.88
C ASP A 3 8.72 11.73 13.00
N SER A 4 7.36 11.63 13.00
CA SER A 4 6.69 10.34 13.02
C SER A 4 6.96 9.47 11.79
N LEU A 5 7.03 10.09 10.60
CA LEU A 5 7.39 9.39 9.36
C LEU A 5 8.83 8.87 9.42
N GLN A 6 9.74 9.66 9.95
CA GLN A 6 11.14 9.25 10.11
C GLN A 6 11.30 8.13 11.14
N GLU A 7 10.65 8.24 12.30
CA GLU A 7 10.78 7.26 13.38
C GLU A 7 10.08 5.94 13.09
N ARG A 8 8.82 5.98 12.65
CA ARG A 8 7.95 4.79 12.52
C ARG A 8 7.38 4.54 11.13
N GLY A 9 7.67 5.40 10.14
CA GLY A 9 7.24 5.24 8.75
C GLY A 9 5.79 5.60 8.46
N TRP A 10 5.02 6.08 9.44
CA TRP A 10 3.63 6.49 9.26
C TRP A 10 3.19 7.56 10.25
N TRP A 11 2.16 8.32 9.89
CA TRP A 11 1.52 9.31 10.74
C TRP A 11 0.00 9.30 10.52
N LYS A 12 -0.77 9.42 11.60
CA LYS A 12 -2.22 9.61 11.57
C LYS A 12 -2.59 10.89 12.30
N GLY A 13 -3.47 11.68 11.70
CA GLY A 13 -4.06 12.89 12.26
C GLY A 13 -5.46 13.10 11.71
N GLN A 14 -6.00 14.29 11.94
CA GLN A 14 -7.31 14.69 11.42
C GLN A 14 -7.18 15.90 10.53
N ARG A 15 -8.11 16.05 9.58
CA ARG A 15 -8.27 17.24 8.75
C ARG A 15 -8.54 18.48 9.64
N LEU A 16 -7.96 19.61 9.27
CA LEU A 16 -8.07 20.84 10.05
C LEU A 16 -9.10 21.81 9.47
N GLU A 17 -8.82 22.45 8.35
CA GLU A 17 -9.58 23.61 7.87
C GLU A 17 -10.02 23.51 6.41
N LEU A 18 -9.24 22.87 5.55
CA LEU A 18 -9.51 22.76 4.12
C LEU A 18 -10.53 21.65 3.84
N ASN A 19 -11.10 21.64 2.64
CA ASN A 19 -11.76 20.43 2.20
C ASN A 19 -10.75 19.28 2.09
N LEU A 20 -11.22 18.04 2.15
CA LEU A 20 -10.35 16.88 2.27
C LEU A 20 -9.29 16.82 1.14
N ASP A 21 -9.70 17.02 -0.12
CA ASP A 21 -8.80 16.89 -1.27
C ASP A 21 -7.71 17.95 -1.28
N ASP A 22 -8.05 19.18 -0.92
CA ASP A 22 -7.08 20.29 -0.84
C ASP A 22 -6.08 20.04 0.29
N GLU A 23 -6.54 19.55 1.45
CA GLU A 23 -5.66 19.20 2.56
C GLU A 23 -4.69 18.06 2.19
N LEU A 24 -5.19 17.00 1.54
CA LEU A 24 -4.33 15.92 1.06
C LEU A 24 -3.29 16.41 0.06
N CYS A 25 -3.68 17.30 -0.86
CA CYS A 25 -2.76 17.91 -1.82
C CYS A 25 -1.73 18.80 -1.13
N GLN A 26 -2.12 19.59 -0.13
CA GLN A 26 -1.20 20.42 0.64
C GLN A 26 -0.17 19.58 1.40
N ILE A 27 -0.60 18.55 2.10
CA ILE A 27 0.31 17.62 2.79
C ILE A 27 1.25 16.94 1.78
N ALA A 28 0.72 16.48 0.65
CA ALA A 28 1.51 15.83 -0.40
C ALA A 28 2.59 16.77 -0.96
N ASN A 29 2.27 18.05 -1.20
CA ASN A 29 3.23 19.06 -1.66
C ASN A 29 4.34 19.33 -0.63
N CYS A 30 4.05 19.21 0.68
CA CYS A 30 5.09 19.34 1.72
C CYS A 30 6.04 18.13 1.75
N LEU A 31 5.61 16.96 1.24
CA LEU A 31 6.40 15.72 1.25
C LEU A 31 7.21 15.50 -0.03
N GLY A 32 6.80 16.11 -1.14
CA GLY A 32 7.46 15.96 -2.43
C GLY A 32 6.55 16.35 -3.59
N GLN A 33 6.69 15.68 -4.73
CA GLN A 33 5.89 15.94 -5.92
C GLN A 33 4.64 15.05 -5.93
N PRO A 34 3.42 15.61 -5.80
CA PRO A 34 2.19 14.85 -6.00
C PRO A 34 2.09 14.31 -7.42
N ILE A 35 1.64 13.07 -7.56
CA ILE A 35 1.50 12.41 -8.84
C ILE A 35 0.19 11.63 -8.92
N GLY A 36 -0.42 11.59 -10.09
CA GLY A 36 -1.55 10.70 -10.35
C GLY A 36 -1.06 9.25 -10.52
N ALA A 37 -1.77 8.29 -9.96
CA ALA A 37 -1.45 6.87 -10.13
C ALA A 37 -1.56 6.43 -11.60
N ARG A 38 -2.22 7.19 -12.45
CA ARG A 38 -2.39 6.94 -13.90
C ARG A 38 -2.20 8.21 -14.71
N ARG A 39 -1.59 8.06 -15.89
CA ARG A 39 -1.46 9.17 -16.84
C ARG A 39 -2.82 9.81 -17.13
N ARG A 40 -2.90 11.16 -17.06
CA ARG A 40 -4.08 11.99 -17.38
C ARG A 40 -5.28 11.83 -16.42
N ARG A 41 -5.08 11.37 -15.19
CA ARG A 41 -6.11 11.35 -14.14
C ARG A 41 -5.84 12.38 -13.06
N SER A 42 -6.87 12.61 -12.24
CA SER A 42 -6.77 13.46 -11.05
C SER A 42 -5.59 13.02 -10.16
N ILE A 43 -4.94 13.97 -9.52
CA ILE A 43 -3.93 13.74 -8.48
C ILE A 43 -4.57 13.01 -7.30
N VAL A 44 -5.80 13.41 -6.94
CA VAL A 44 -6.58 12.74 -5.90
C VAL A 44 -7.37 11.59 -6.53
N GLU A 45 -7.19 10.40 -6.00
CA GLU A 45 -7.94 9.21 -6.38
C GLU A 45 -8.93 8.83 -5.29
N VAL A 46 -10.17 8.54 -5.70
CA VAL A 46 -11.21 8.02 -4.81
C VAL A 46 -11.12 6.50 -4.76
N LEU A 47 -10.98 5.96 -3.55
CA LEU A 47 -10.89 4.54 -3.26
C LEU A 47 -12.16 4.07 -2.56
N LYS A 48 -12.96 3.29 -3.27
CA LYS A 48 -14.15 2.62 -2.72
C LYS A 48 -14.02 1.11 -2.89
N PRO A 49 -14.47 0.31 -1.94
CA PRO A 49 -14.69 -1.10 -2.20
C PRO A 49 -15.63 -1.26 -3.39
N MET A 50 -15.28 -2.10 -4.33
CA MET A 50 -16.07 -2.31 -5.55
C MET A 50 -16.08 -3.79 -5.91
N SER A 51 -17.12 -4.20 -6.62
CA SER A 51 -17.22 -5.52 -7.23
C SER A 51 -16.22 -5.67 -8.38
N ALA A 52 -15.94 -6.90 -8.79
CA ALA A 52 -14.93 -7.21 -9.82
C ALA A 52 -15.26 -6.56 -11.18
N ASP A 53 -16.54 -6.48 -11.52
CA ASP A 53 -17.04 -5.91 -12.77
C ASP A 53 -16.81 -4.39 -12.90
N LEU A 54 -16.72 -3.69 -11.75
CA LEU A 54 -16.43 -2.26 -11.70
C LEU A 54 -14.93 -1.97 -11.52
N ALA A 55 -14.15 -2.97 -11.16
CA ALA A 55 -12.73 -2.83 -10.89
C ALA A 55 -11.91 -2.90 -12.19
N TYR A 56 -10.76 -2.22 -12.18
CA TYR A 56 -9.84 -2.33 -13.32
C TYR A 56 -9.29 -3.75 -13.42
N ALA A 57 -9.30 -4.30 -14.62
CA ALA A 57 -8.67 -5.57 -14.92
C ALA A 57 -7.23 -5.60 -14.39
N ASN A 58 -6.84 -6.71 -13.76
CA ASN A 58 -5.53 -6.91 -13.13
C ASN A 58 -5.23 -6.04 -11.88
N SER A 59 -6.21 -5.31 -11.34
CA SER A 59 -6.04 -4.64 -10.04
C SER A 59 -6.28 -5.59 -8.87
N LEU A 60 -5.70 -5.29 -7.70
CA LEU A 60 -6.04 -6.01 -6.47
C LEU A 60 -7.54 -5.92 -6.15
N SER A 61 -8.20 -4.82 -6.50
CA SER A 61 -9.65 -4.66 -6.36
C SER A 61 -10.43 -5.68 -7.19
N ALA A 62 -9.97 -6.01 -8.41
CA ALA A 62 -10.59 -7.04 -9.24
C ALA A 62 -10.43 -8.45 -8.64
N GLN A 63 -9.27 -8.73 -8.06
CA GLN A 63 -8.98 -10.05 -7.47
C GLN A 63 -9.62 -10.25 -6.10
N TYR A 64 -9.55 -9.24 -5.23
CA TYR A 64 -9.92 -9.35 -3.82
C TYR A 64 -11.26 -8.70 -3.50
N GLN A 65 -11.83 -7.93 -4.41
CA GLN A 65 -13.17 -7.32 -4.29
C GLN A 65 -13.42 -6.76 -2.89
N LEU A 66 -14.38 -7.35 -2.17
CA LEU A 66 -14.77 -7.01 -0.81
C LEU A 66 -14.01 -7.80 0.26
N SER A 67 -13.15 -8.74 -0.13
CA SER A 67 -12.34 -9.52 0.80
C SER A 67 -11.19 -8.69 1.40
N SER A 68 -10.42 -9.30 2.30
CA SER A 68 -9.17 -8.71 2.78
C SER A 68 -8.19 -8.49 1.64
N PHE A 69 -7.44 -7.37 1.67
CA PHE A 69 -6.32 -7.16 0.73
C PHE A 69 -5.03 -7.67 1.36
N PRO A 70 -4.21 -8.38 0.58
CA PRO A 70 -2.87 -8.75 1.03
C PRO A 70 -2.03 -7.50 1.28
N PHE A 71 -0.98 -7.67 2.10
CA PHE A 71 0.03 -6.62 2.26
C PHE A 71 0.73 -6.34 0.94
N HIS A 72 0.91 -5.08 0.62
CA HIS A 72 1.57 -4.59 -0.59
C HIS A 72 2.11 -3.18 -0.38
N VAL A 73 2.90 -2.71 -1.31
CA VAL A 73 3.24 -1.30 -1.48
C VAL A 73 2.59 -0.77 -2.75
N ASP A 74 2.13 0.46 -2.72
CA ASP A 74 1.55 1.10 -3.89
C ASP A 74 2.61 1.31 -4.98
N THR A 75 2.17 1.23 -6.22
CA THR A 75 3.02 1.44 -7.41
C THR A 75 4.25 0.50 -7.49
N ALA A 76 4.17 -0.70 -6.89
CA ALA A 76 5.21 -1.72 -6.98
C ALA A 76 5.61 -2.04 -8.43
N HIS A 77 4.70 -1.84 -9.38
CA HIS A 77 4.91 -2.01 -10.82
C HIS A 77 5.69 -0.86 -11.50
N TRP A 78 6.02 0.22 -10.79
CA TRP A 78 6.87 1.28 -11.34
C TRP A 78 8.36 0.95 -11.15
N PRO A 79 9.27 1.48 -11.99
CA PRO A 79 10.71 1.30 -11.79
C PRO A 79 11.17 1.72 -10.39
N THR A 80 10.64 2.81 -9.86
CA THR A 80 10.75 3.20 -8.45
C THR A 80 9.34 3.45 -7.93
N PRO A 81 8.88 2.74 -6.87
CA PRO A 81 7.60 3.01 -6.25
C PRO A 81 7.48 4.45 -5.73
N CYS A 82 6.27 4.99 -5.63
CA CYS A 82 6.07 6.28 -4.97
C CYS A 82 6.61 6.23 -3.54
N LYS A 83 7.18 7.37 -3.08
CA LYS A 83 7.81 7.43 -1.75
C LYS A 83 6.78 7.51 -0.64
N TYR A 84 5.76 8.37 -0.81
CA TYR A 84 4.72 8.54 0.19
C TYR A 84 3.33 8.33 -0.39
N ILE A 85 2.43 7.95 0.51
CA ILE A 85 0.99 7.88 0.26
C ILE A 85 0.31 8.77 1.29
N VAL A 86 -0.53 9.70 0.83
CA VAL A 86 -1.39 10.51 1.69
C VAL A 86 -2.82 10.06 1.47
N MET A 87 -3.48 9.55 2.51
CA MET A 87 -4.86 9.08 2.45
C MET A 87 -5.73 9.88 3.41
N GLY A 88 -6.96 10.15 3.00
CA GLY A 88 -7.97 10.78 3.84
C GLY A 88 -9.27 10.01 3.82
N CYS A 89 -9.97 9.99 4.94
CA CYS A 89 -11.26 9.34 5.07
C CYS A 89 -12.39 10.34 4.79
N LYS A 90 -13.05 10.19 3.64
CA LYS A 90 -14.26 10.97 3.33
C LYS A 90 -15.48 10.43 4.06
N SER A 91 -15.57 9.10 4.15
CA SER A 91 -16.59 8.39 4.91
C SER A 91 -16.03 7.05 5.37
N PRO A 92 -16.12 6.70 6.66
CA PRO A 92 -15.70 5.38 7.16
C PRO A 92 -16.64 4.26 6.68
N GLY A 93 -17.87 4.61 6.28
CA GLY A 93 -18.90 3.65 5.93
C GLY A 93 -19.40 2.86 7.13
N SER A 94 -20.29 1.91 6.88
CA SER A 94 -20.85 1.03 7.92
C SER A 94 -19.99 -0.20 8.20
N CYS A 95 -18.87 -0.40 7.48
CA CYS A 95 -18.03 -1.58 7.62
C CYS A 95 -16.91 -1.37 8.67
N ASP A 96 -16.54 -2.46 9.37
CA ASP A 96 -15.47 -2.50 10.37
C ASP A 96 -14.06 -2.70 9.80
N ARG A 97 -13.88 -2.55 8.48
CA ARG A 97 -12.59 -2.80 7.80
C ARG A 97 -11.55 -1.78 8.21
N LYS A 98 -10.42 -2.30 8.68
CA LYS A 98 -9.25 -1.51 9.05
C LYS A 98 -8.21 -1.52 7.92
N THR A 99 -7.36 -0.49 7.87
CA THR A 99 -6.09 -0.57 7.16
C THR A 99 -5.07 -1.19 8.10
N LEU A 100 -4.38 -2.22 7.61
CA LEU A 100 -3.33 -2.92 8.35
C LEU A 100 -1.98 -2.44 7.84
N LEU A 101 -1.04 -2.18 8.75
CA LEU A 101 0.31 -1.75 8.41
C LEU A 101 1.34 -2.75 8.96
N ILE A 102 2.40 -2.97 8.20
CA ILE A 102 3.62 -3.68 8.63
C ILE A 102 4.82 -2.82 8.23
N ASP A 103 5.67 -2.50 9.20
CA ASP A 103 6.99 -1.95 8.93
C ASP A 103 7.93 -3.11 8.56
N TRP A 104 8.42 -3.15 7.31
CA TRP A 104 9.29 -4.25 6.89
C TRP A 104 10.63 -4.26 7.64
N LYS A 105 11.09 -3.11 8.14
CA LYS A 105 12.32 -3.02 8.95
C LYS A 105 12.17 -3.68 10.33
N SER A 106 10.94 -3.92 10.78
CA SER A 106 10.65 -4.61 12.03
C SER A 106 10.43 -6.12 11.86
N LEU A 107 10.45 -6.63 10.64
CA LEU A 107 10.32 -8.05 10.38
C LEU A 107 11.53 -8.81 10.95
N GLN A 108 11.24 -9.93 11.59
CA GLN A 108 12.29 -10.83 12.08
C GLN A 108 12.84 -11.64 10.89
N LEU A 109 13.83 -11.07 10.23
CA LEU A 109 14.56 -11.64 9.09
C LEU A 109 16.03 -11.75 9.48
N ASP A 110 16.62 -12.91 9.27
CA ASP A 110 18.06 -13.07 9.43
C ASP A 110 18.83 -12.65 8.17
N ASP A 111 20.16 -12.68 8.23
CA ASP A 111 21.01 -12.27 7.10
C ASP A 111 20.81 -13.17 5.87
N SER A 112 20.49 -14.44 6.06
CA SER A 112 20.18 -15.38 4.96
C SER A 112 18.86 -15.01 4.30
N ASP A 113 17.81 -14.74 5.09
CA ASP A 113 16.53 -14.26 4.59
C ASP A 113 16.68 -12.96 3.81
N MET A 114 17.42 -11.99 4.39
CA MET A 114 17.71 -10.71 3.73
C MET A 114 18.45 -10.89 2.41
N ASN A 115 19.43 -11.77 2.36
CA ASN A 115 20.16 -12.07 1.13
C ASN A 115 19.24 -12.67 0.06
N VAL A 116 18.34 -13.58 0.41
CA VAL A 116 17.34 -14.13 -0.52
C VAL A 116 16.42 -13.03 -1.02
N LEU A 117 15.90 -12.16 -0.14
CA LEU A 117 14.97 -11.09 -0.54
C LEU A 117 15.61 -10.03 -1.45
N LYS A 118 16.93 -9.82 -1.36
CA LYS A 118 17.69 -8.90 -2.22
C LYS A 118 18.05 -9.50 -3.58
N ASN A 119 18.31 -10.80 -3.64
CA ASN A 119 18.86 -11.43 -4.85
C ASN A 119 17.84 -12.24 -5.65
N ALA A 120 16.73 -12.65 -5.04
CA ALA A 120 15.68 -13.39 -5.73
C ALA A 120 14.97 -12.51 -6.77
N VAL A 121 14.99 -12.94 -8.03
CA VAL A 121 14.49 -12.17 -9.17
C VAL A 121 13.01 -12.45 -9.41
N PHE A 122 12.25 -11.38 -9.56
CA PHE A 122 10.83 -11.39 -9.93
C PHE A 122 10.62 -10.68 -11.27
N LEU A 123 9.70 -11.18 -12.07
CA LEU A 123 9.16 -10.45 -13.22
C LEU A 123 8.07 -9.50 -12.70
N VAL A 124 8.29 -8.20 -12.83
CA VAL A 124 7.30 -7.16 -12.49
C VAL A 124 6.60 -6.72 -13.76
N LYS A 125 5.26 -6.76 -13.79
CA LYS A 125 4.47 -6.36 -14.95
C LYS A 125 3.77 -5.02 -14.71
N ASP A 126 3.88 -4.14 -15.70
CA ASP A 126 3.18 -2.85 -15.79
C ASP A 126 2.45 -2.75 -17.15
N GLY A 127 1.26 -3.32 -17.21
CA GLY A 127 0.52 -3.41 -18.47
C GLY A 127 1.32 -4.13 -19.58
N ALA A 128 1.65 -3.41 -20.64
CA ALA A 128 2.45 -3.94 -21.76
C ALA A 128 3.98 -3.95 -21.49
N ARG A 129 4.42 -3.37 -20.38
CA ARG A 129 5.83 -3.32 -19.98
C ARG A 129 6.12 -4.30 -18.88
N SER A 130 7.36 -4.73 -18.81
CA SER A 130 7.84 -5.55 -17.68
C SER A 130 9.32 -5.28 -17.45
N PHE A 131 9.75 -5.55 -16.23
CA PHE A 131 11.16 -5.50 -15.83
C PHE A 131 11.42 -6.55 -14.73
N TYR A 132 12.69 -6.82 -14.48
CA TYR A 132 13.09 -7.69 -13.39
C TYR A 132 13.48 -6.88 -12.17
N SER A 133 13.12 -7.35 -10.98
CA SER A 133 13.46 -6.71 -9.71
C SER A 133 13.48 -7.73 -8.58
N SER A 134 14.22 -7.40 -7.53
CA SER A 134 14.14 -8.07 -6.23
C SER A 134 13.02 -7.48 -5.36
N ILE A 135 12.78 -8.09 -4.20
CA ILE A 135 11.85 -7.59 -3.19
C ILE A 135 12.43 -6.40 -2.42
N ILE A 136 13.69 -6.49 -2.01
CA ILE A 136 14.41 -5.39 -1.33
C ILE A 136 15.38 -4.78 -2.33
N SER A 137 15.41 -3.45 -2.40
CA SER A 137 16.35 -2.72 -3.24
C SER A 137 17.80 -2.95 -2.79
N ASP A 138 18.76 -2.83 -3.71
CA ASP A 138 20.18 -3.10 -3.45
C ASP A 138 20.70 -2.28 -2.26
N ASN A 139 20.30 -1.03 -2.13
CA ASN A 139 20.71 -0.13 -1.06
C ASN A 139 19.85 -0.25 0.21
N ASN A 140 18.88 -1.17 0.28
CA ASN A 140 17.87 -1.25 1.33
C ASN A 140 16.99 0.02 1.49
N ASP A 141 16.82 0.79 0.41
CA ASP A 141 16.04 2.02 0.46
C ASP A 141 14.54 1.73 0.57
N PHE A 142 14.06 0.70 -0.18
CA PHE A 142 12.66 0.35 -0.19
C PHE A 142 12.42 -1.16 -0.33
N ILE A 143 11.26 -1.58 0.13
CA ILE A 143 10.66 -2.86 -0.20
C ILE A 143 9.73 -2.69 -1.41
N ARG A 144 9.79 -3.68 -2.33
CA ARG A 144 8.84 -3.84 -3.43
C ARG A 144 8.07 -5.13 -3.20
N TYR A 145 6.78 -5.04 -2.96
CA TYR A 145 5.96 -6.23 -2.83
C TYR A 145 4.52 -5.95 -3.23
N ASP A 146 4.05 -6.64 -4.24
CA ASP A 146 2.65 -6.69 -4.66
C ASP A 146 2.42 -7.97 -5.48
N ILE A 147 1.62 -8.89 -4.95
CA ILE A 147 1.31 -10.16 -5.61
C ILE A 147 0.47 -10.00 -6.89
N GLY A 148 -0.13 -8.82 -7.10
CA GLY A 148 -0.89 -8.49 -8.32
C GLY A 148 0.00 -8.21 -9.53
N CYS A 149 1.26 -7.81 -9.32
CA CYS A 149 2.16 -7.44 -10.41
C CYS A 149 3.52 -8.15 -10.38
N MET A 150 3.89 -8.84 -9.29
CA MET A 150 5.17 -9.53 -9.15
C MET A 150 5.02 -11.05 -9.31
N TYR A 151 5.73 -11.62 -10.26
CA TYR A 151 5.69 -13.04 -10.60
C TYR A 151 7.02 -13.70 -10.32
N ALA A 152 7.00 -14.81 -9.55
CA ALA A 152 8.19 -15.59 -9.26
C ALA A 152 8.76 -16.22 -10.55
N THR A 153 10.08 -16.06 -10.77
CA THR A 153 10.75 -16.53 -11.98
C THR A 153 11.48 -17.88 -11.79
N GLY A 154 11.66 -18.30 -10.55
CA GLY A 154 12.40 -19.54 -10.25
C GLY A 154 12.27 -19.99 -8.80
N PRO A 155 13.10 -20.97 -8.38
CA PRO A 155 13.08 -21.51 -7.02
C PRO A 155 13.32 -20.42 -5.95
N ASP A 156 14.33 -19.55 -6.15
CA ASP A 156 14.74 -18.54 -5.16
C ASP A 156 13.61 -17.51 -4.92
N SER A 157 12.93 -17.08 -5.96
CA SER A 157 11.79 -16.17 -5.81
C SER A 157 10.59 -16.85 -5.12
N LYS A 158 10.39 -18.16 -5.28
CA LYS A 158 9.40 -18.91 -4.50
C LYS A 158 9.80 -19.03 -3.03
N ILE A 159 11.08 -19.18 -2.74
CA ILE A 159 11.62 -19.19 -1.36
C ILE A 159 11.40 -17.79 -0.74
N ALA A 160 11.74 -16.72 -1.46
CA ALA A 160 11.52 -15.34 -1.01
C ALA A 160 10.05 -15.08 -0.61
N LEU A 161 9.08 -15.56 -1.41
CA LEU A 161 7.65 -15.45 -1.06
C LEU A 161 7.28 -16.20 0.22
N LYS A 162 7.87 -17.38 0.45
CA LYS A 162 7.65 -18.17 1.68
C LYS A 162 8.23 -17.44 2.90
N ILE A 163 9.44 -16.88 2.78
CA ILE A 163 10.08 -16.06 3.83
C ILE A 163 9.15 -14.90 4.21
N LEU A 164 8.74 -14.06 3.25
CA LEU A 164 7.85 -12.94 3.53
C LEU A 164 6.51 -13.38 4.13
N SER A 165 5.88 -14.40 3.57
CA SER A 165 4.60 -14.90 4.09
C SER A 165 4.74 -15.37 5.55
N SER A 166 5.87 -16.01 5.89
CA SER A 166 6.17 -16.40 7.27
C SER A 166 6.40 -15.20 8.18
N ALA A 167 7.21 -14.24 7.72
CA ALA A 167 7.51 -13.02 8.46
C ALA A 167 6.24 -12.19 8.72
N PHE A 168 5.37 -12.02 7.71
CA PHE A 168 4.08 -11.31 7.88
C PHE A 168 3.16 -12.00 8.88
N ARG A 169 3.12 -13.33 8.94
CA ARG A 169 2.32 -14.05 9.95
C ARG A 169 2.81 -13.78 11.36
N LYS A 170 4.12 -13.73 11.57
CA LYS A 170 4.75 -13.52 12.88
C LYS A 170 4.77 -12.04 13.32
N SER A 171 4.69 -11.11 12.38
CA SER A 171 4.81 -9.68 12.69
C SER A 171 3.58 -9.14 13.43
N VAL A 172 3.81 -8.15 14.27
CA VAL A 172 2.76 -7.30 14.84
C VAL A 172 2.20 -6.40 13.73
N LYS A 173 0.87 -6.35 13.58
CA LYS A 173 0.18 -5.48 12.64
C LYS A 173 -0.33 -4.26 13.39
N ILE A 174 -0.08 -3.09 12.81
CA ILE A 174 -0.71 -1.86 13.28
C ILE A 174 -2.06 -1.76 12.59
N GLU A 175 -3.13 -1.60 13.36
CA GLU A 175 -4.49 -1.52 12.87
C GLU A 175 -4.97 -0.07 12.87
N ILE A 176 -5.26 0.47 11.70
CA ILE A 176 -5.84 1.81 11.54
C ILE A 176 -7.34 1.67 11.33
N LYS A 177 -8.10 2.05 12.36
CA LYS A 177 -9.54 2.29 12.25
C LYS A 177 -9.73 3.70 11.68
N TRP A 178 -10.63 3.82 10.73
CA TRP A 178 -10.94 5.09 10.07
C TRP A 178 -12.15 5.75 10.71
N GLU A 179 -12.02 7.05 10.93
CA GLU A 179 -13.09 7.97 11.27
C GLU A 179 -13.18 9.02 10.16
N GLU A 180 -14.32 9.70 10.04
CA GLU A 180 -14.46 10.79 9.08
C GLU A 180 -13.39 11.86 9.35
N ASP A 181 -12.82 12.41 8.28
CA ASP A 181 -11.73 13.40 8.32
C ASP A 181 -10.38 12.89 8.86
N ASP A 182 -10.24 11.60 9.12
CA ASP A 182 -8.91 11.04 9.41
C ASP A 182 -7.97 11.18 8.21
N ILE A 183 -6.72 11.54 8.47
CA ILE A 183 -5.63 11.55 7.51
C ILE A 183 -4.56 10.57 7.95
N LEU A 184 -4.10 9.74 7.01
CA LEU A 184 -3.01 8.79 7.20
C LEU A 184 -1.93 9.04 6.16
N VAL A 185 -0.70 9.23 6.60
CA VAL A 185 0.48 9.34 5.74
C VAL A 185 1.38 8.14 5.95
N LEU A 186 1.80 7.50 4.86
CA LEU A 186 2.68 6.33 4.88
C LEU A 186 3.97 6.63 4.11
N ASP A 187 5.12 6.26 4.66
CA ASP A 187 6.33 6.01 3.90
C ASP A 187 6.17 4.66 3.18
N ASN A 188 5.74 4.70 1.93
CA ASN A 188 5.45 3.53 1.11
C ASN A 188 6.70 2.70 0.76
N TRP A 189 7.90 3.26 0.96
CA TRP A 189 9.15 2.52 0.85
C TRP A 189 9.44 1.65 2.08
N ARG A 190 8.79 1.99 3.20
CA ARG A 190 8.97 1.31 4.49
C ARG A 190 7.75 0.53 4.94
N ILE A 191 6.54 1.02 4.68
CA ILE A 191 5.31 0.47 5.23
C ILE A 191 4.55 -0.30 4.16
N LEU A 192 4.45 -1.62 4.37
CA LEU A 192 3.46 -2.42 3.65
C LEU A 192 2.09 -2.18 4.27
N HIS A 193 1.09 -2.08 3.43
CA HIS A 193 -0.27 -1.90 3.90
C HIS A 193 -1.23 -2.89 3.25
N GLY A 194 -2.34 -3.15 3.94
CA GLY A 194 -3.37 -4.08 3.50
C GLY A 194 -4.73 -3.69 4.08
N ARG A 195 -5.75 -4.45 3.76
CA ARG A 195 -7.11 -4.27 4.28
C ARG A 195 -7.53 -5.49 5.07
N SER A 196 -8.02 -5.28 6.30
CA SER A 196 -8.55 -6.37 7.12
C SER A 196 -9.79 -7.01 6.50
N ARG A 197 -10.11 -8.21 6.97
CA ARG A 197 -11.41 -8.83 6.70
C ARG A 197 -12.49 -8.02 7.42
N SER A 198 -13.70 -7.95 6.86
CA SER A 198 -14.88 -7.45 7.55
C SER A 198 -15.58 -8.59 8.29
N SER A 199 -16.18 -8.30 9.43
CA SER A 199 -17.08 -9.23 10.11
C SER A 199 -18.38 -9.43 9.33
N ASP A 200 -18.85 -8.40 8.59
CA ASP A 200 -19.98 -8.47 7.67
C ASP A 200 -19.55 -8.07 6.25
N PRO A 201 -19.18 -9.05 5.41
CA PRO A 201 -18.78 -8.79 4.02
C PRO A 201 -19.90 -8.22 3.15
N MET A 202 -21.17 -8.42 3.51
CA MET A 202 -22.34 -8.01 2.74
C MET A 202 -22.88 -6.64 3.12
N SER A 203 -22.36 -6.01 4.18
CA SER A 203 -22.72 -4.63 4.56
C SER A 203 -22.15 -3.63 3.56
N MET A 204 -22.91 -3.44 2.45
CA MET A 204 -22.56 -2.56 1.34
C MET A 204 -23.41 -1.28 1.29
N ASN A 205 -24.34 -1.09 2.25
CA ASN A 205 -25.27 0.03 2.19
C ASN A 205 -24.55 1.39 2.24
N GLU A 206 -23.40 1.44 2.91
CA GLU A 206 -22.55 2.62 2.97
C GLU A 206 -21.07 2.19 2.85
N PRO A 207 -20.53 2.13 1.62
CA PRO A 207 -19.14 1.73 1.42
C PRO A 207 -18.21 2.80 1.95
N ARG A 208 -17.11 2.37 2.60
CA ARG A 208 -16.02 3.28 2.97
C ARG A 208 -15.48 4.00 1.75
N GLU A 209 -15.31 5.31 1.86
CA GLU A 209 -14.68 6.16 0.85
C GLU A 209 -13.40 6.77 1.41
N LEU A 210 -12.27 6.40 0.82
CA LEU A 210 -10.98 7.02 1.07
C LEU A 210 -10.51 7.76 -0.18
N HIS A 211 -9.87 8.90 0.04
CA HIS A 211 -9.17 9.64 -1.00
C HIS A 211 -7.66 9.42 -0.85
N ARG A 212 -6.92 9.40 -1.95
CA ARG A 212 -5.48 9.10 -1.95
C ARG A 212 -4.72 10.02 -2.89
N VAL A 213 -3.58 10.52 -2.42
CA VAL A 213 -2.56 11.20 -3.24
C VAL A 213 -1.26 10.41 -3.11
N LEU A 214 -0.60 10.15 -4.25
CA LEU A 214 0.72 9.54 -4.31
C LEU A 214 1.79 10.63 -4.44
N VAL A 215 2.96 10.43 -3.83
CA VAL A 215 4.06 11.40 -3.79
C VAL A 215 5.38 10.72 -4.18
N LYS A 216 6.15 11.40 -5.06
CA LYS A 216 7.53 11.03 -5.40
C LYS A 216 8.51 11.77 -4.51
#